data_416a2fc6188ece530522f7df4c3500af
#
_entry.id   416a2fc6188ece530522f7df4c3500af
#
_cell.length_a   1.000
_cell.length_b   1.000
_cell.length_c   1.000
_cell.angle_alpha   90.00
_cell.angle_beta   90.00
_cell.angle_gamma   90.00
#
_symmetry.space_group_name_H-M   'P 1'
#
loop_
_entity.id
_entity.type
_entity.pdbx_description
1 polymer ?
#
loop_
_entity_poly.entity_id
_entity_poly.type
_entity_poly.pdbx_seq_one_letter_code
_entity_poly.pdbx_strand_id
1 'polypeptide(L)'
;MAKSYRLNNLSIVSQGGVGLAESIDRDWSYYIDSAKTPRKGYKGPSYKNENYPIDTALLEMYHFNKSYNQLLCEFDDKGTCTDVQINEPANYVRYHLVSLLEKMRNNKVAQPMNTLILGCTHYPYMKDTIQKVLIELYNYQKNGNYRYRNVLANYVQLIDPAVETAKAAYVVLHQQQLKNTLLSNKNTDLSSQFFIAIPNTSLAEASLQPDGWFTYQYKYGRVAGAE
;
A
#
# COMPACT_ATOMS: atom_id res chain seq x y z
N MET A 1 -1.36 -22.34 -4.38
CA MET A 1 0.12 -22.25 -4.22
C MET A 1 0.66 -23.34 -3.28
N ALA A 2 0.20 -23.44 -2.01
CA ALA A 2 0.68 -24.45 -1.07
C ALA A 2 0.59 -25.91 -1.57
N LYS A 3 -0.49 -26.26 -2.28
CA LYS A 3 -0.68 -27.61 -2.83
C LYS A 3 0.35 -27.99 -3.90
N SER A 4 0.79 -27.04 -4.74
CA SER A 4 1.76 -27.31 -5.81
C SER A 4 3.17 -27.62 -5.30
N TYR A 5 3.48 -27.14 -4.08
CA TYR A 5 4.77 -27.39 -3.43
C TYR A 5 4.68 -28.39 -2.27
N ARG A 6 3.54 -29.07 -2.07
CA ARG A 6 3.27 -30.01 -0.96
C ARG A 6 3.50 -29.41 0.44
N LEU A 7 3.24 -28.10 0.58
CA LEU A 7 3.37 -27.39 1.86
C LEU A 7 2.06 -27.52 2.64
N ASN A 8 1.88 -28.63 3.35
CA ASN A 8 0.63 -28.96 4.02
C ASN A 8 0.34 -28.07 5.26
N ASN A 9 1.33 -27.39 5.79
CA ASN A 9 1.22 -26.60 7.02
C ASN A 9 1.33 -25.08 6.80
N LEU A 10 1.24 -24.62 5.55
CA LEU A 10 1.31 -23.20 5.25
C LEU A 10 -0.07 -22.54 5.38
N SER A 11 -0.19 -21.60 6.31
CA SER A 11 -1.36 -20.73 6.42
C SER A 11 -1.14 -19.44 5.64
N ILE A 12 -2.03 -19.15 4.69
CA ILE A 12 -2.00 -17.93 3.88
C ILE A 12 -3.24 -17.11 4.17
N VAL A 13 -3.04 -15.87 4.61
CA VAL A 13 -4.11 -14.89 4.80
C VAL A 13 -3.86 -13.72 3.85
N SER A 14 -4.84 -13.35 3.04
CA SER A 14 -4.75 -12.22 2.12
C SER A 14 -5.53 -11.02 2.66
N GLN A 15 -4.98 -9.83 2.43
CA GLN A 15 -5.58 -8.54 2.74
C GLN A 15 -5.46 -7.63 1.53
N GLY A 16 -6.58 -7.08 1.06
CA GLY A 16 -6.58 -6.04 0.04
C GLY A 16 -6.02 -4.73 0.61
N GLY A 17 -5.23 -4.02 -0.17
CA GLY A 17 -4.61 -2.75 0.25
C GLY A 17 -5.29 -1.55 -0.42
N VAL A 18 -6.62 -1.46 -0.35
CA VAL A 18 -7.40 -0.40 -0.99
C VAL A 18 -6.93 0.99 -0.56
N GLY A 19 -6.65 1.83 -1.54
CA GLY A 19 -6.20 3.19 -1.33
C GLY A 19 -4.70 3.33 -1.02
N LEU A 20 -3.97 2.25 -0.70
CA LEU A 20 -2.55 2.36 -0.37
C LEU A 20 -1.72 2.68 -1.62
N ALA A 21 -1.86 1.92 -2.69
CA ALA A 21 -1.13 2.19 -3.94
C ALA A 21 -1.55 3.54 -4.53
N GLU A 22 -2.84 3.79 -4.56
CA GLU A 22 -3.44 5.02 -5.09
C GLU A 22 -2.99 6.26 -4.29
N SER A 23 -2.86 6.14 -2.97
CA SER A 23 -2.36 7.25 -2.13
C SER A 23 -0.88 7.54 -2.36
N ILE A 24 -0.06 6.52 -2.64
CA ILE A 24 1.35 6.68 -3.04
C ILE A 24 1.44 7.38 -4.39
N ASP A 25 0.55 7.04 -5.34
CA ASP A 25 0.43 7.67 -6.66
C ASP A 25 -0.25 9.04 -6.61
N ARG A 26 -0.65 9.51 -5.43
CA ARG A 26 -1.39 10.77 -5.25
C ARG A 26 -2.68 10.83 -6.05
N ASP A 27 -3.40 9.70 -6.17
CA ASP A 27 -4.73 9.69 -6.75
C ASP A 27 -5.69 10.51 -5.87
N TRP A 28 -6.34 11.50 -6.47
CA TRP A 28 -7.22 12.46 -5.78
C TRP A 28 -8.38 11.79 -5.04
N SER A 29 -8.81 10.59 -5.44
CA SER A 29 -9.84 9.82 -4.75
C SER A 29 -9.36 9.28 -3.39
N TYR A 30 -8.04 9.28 -3.13
CA TYR A 30 -7.44 8.70 -1.92
C TYR A 30 -6.48 9.63 -1.20
N TYR A 31 -5.93 10.63 -1.91
CA TYR A 31 -4.93 11.55 -1.36
C TYR A 31 -5.00 12.93 -2.02
N ILE A 32 -4.90 14.01 -1.23
CA ILE A 32 -4.73 15.37 -1.71
C ILE A 32 -3.83 16.15 -0.75
N ASP A 33 -2.71 16.68 -1.24
CA ASP A 33 -1.73 17.45 -0.46
C ASP A 33 -2.35 18.65 0.27
N SER A 34 -3.27 19.35 -0.37
CA SER A 34 -3.87 20.57 0.14
C SER A 34 -5.21 20.35 0.86
N ALA A 35 -5.65 19.10 1.04
CA ALA A 35 -6.93 18.82 1.68
C ALA A 35 -6.92 19.27 3.15
N LYS A 36 -7.92 20.04 3.55
CA LYS A 36 -8.15 20.49 4.93
C LYS A 36 -9.40 19.88 5.56
N THR A 37 -10.31 19.41 4.72
CA THR A 37 -11.61 18.87 5.12
C THR A 37 -11.90 17.61 4.31
N PRO A 38 -12.76 16.72 4.81
CA PRO A 38 -13.26 15.58 4.05
C PRO A 38 -13.84 16.01 2.72
N ARG A 39 -13.64 15.20 1.71
CA ARG A 39 -14.00 15.52 0.33
C ARG A 39 -15.04 14.56 -0.23
N LYS A 40 -15.87 15.07 -1.12
CA LYS A 40 -16.77 14.25 -1.94
C LYS A 40 -15.92 13.44 -2.94
N GLY A 41 -16.36 12.21 -3.24
CA GLY A 41 -15.62 11.33 -4.16
C GLY A 41 -14.44 10.59 -3.54
N TYR A 42 -14.21 10.70 -2.24
CA TYR A 42 -13.27 9.84 -1.52
C TYR A 42 -13.72 8.38 -1.57
N LYS A 43 -12.80 7.48 -1.95
CA LYS A 43 -13.09 6.05 -2.13
C LYS A 43 -12.36 5.15 -1.12
N GLY A 44 -11.52 5.73 -0.28
CA GLY A 44 -10.73 5.00 0.71
C GLY A 44 -11.51 4.64 1.98
N PRO A 45 -10.84 4.05 2.98
CA PRO A 45 -11.44 3.71 4.25
C PRO A 45 -11.98 4.93 4.99
N SER A 46 -13.22 4.85 5.49
CA SER A 46 -13.84 5.87 6.33
C SER A 46 -14.85 5.25 7.29
N TYR A 47 -15.42 6.04 8.22
CA TYR A 47 -16.49 5.51 9.08
C TYR A 47 -17.75 5.16 8.30
N LYS A 48 -18.03 5.90 7.22
CA LYS A 48 -19.23 5.75 6.40
C LYS A 48 -19.05 4.80 5.21
N ASN A 49 -17.84 4.33 4.94
CA ASN A 49 -17.59 3.40 3.83
C ASN A 49 -18.00 1.99 4.21
N GLU A 50 -19.07 1.48 3.61
CA GLU A 50 -19.61 0.14 3.90
C GLU A 50 -18.66 -1.00 3.52
N ASN A 51 -17.85 -0.82 2.48
CA ASN A 51 -16.92 -1.84 2.01
C ASN A 51 -15.58 -1.84 2.77
N TYR A 52 -15.16 -0.66 3.23
CA TYR A 52 -13.89 -0.45 3.93
C TYR A 52 -14.08 0.43 5.18
N PRO A 53 -14.89 -0.03 6.15
CA PRO A 53 -15.15 0.76 7.34
C PRO A 53 -13.91 0.90 8.21
N ILE A 54 -13.70 2.10 8.75
CA ILE A 54 -12.79 2.28 9.87
C ILE A 54 -13.56 1.90 11.13
N ASP A 55 -13.19 0.78 11.75
CA ASP A 55 -13.81 0.33 12.99
C ASP A 55 -13.40 1.25 14.16
N THR A 56 -14.38 1.93 14.74
CA THR A 56 -14.14 2.86 15.86
C THR A 56 -13.61 2.16 17.11
N ALA A 57 -13.90 0.87 17.31
CA ALA A 57 -13.37 0.07 18.42
C ALA A 57 -11.85 -0.21 18.28
N LEU A 58 -11.31 -0.02 17.08
CA LEU A 58 -9.89 -0.24 16.74
C LEU A 58 -9.07 1.06 16.61
N LEU A 59 -9.63 2.22 16.90
CA LEU A 59 -8.94 3.51 16.71
C LEU A 59 -7.62 3.62 17.47
N GLU A 60 -7.55 3.07 18.68
CA GLU A 60 -6.30 3.02 19.45
C GLU A 60 -5.23 2.15 18.76
N MET A 61 -5.65 1.03 18.15
CA MET A 61 -4.75 0.12 17.47
C MET A 61 -4.25 0.65 16.13
N TYR A 62 -5.12 1.35 15.38
CA TYR A 62 -4.69 2.01 14.15
C TYR A 62 -3.60 3.04 14.44
N HIS A 63 -3.68 3.74 15.56
CA HIS A 63 -2.73 4.77 15.96
C HIS A 63 -2.42 5.74 14.81
N PHE A 64 -3.49 6.20 14.14
CA PHE A 64 -3.37 7.08 12.98
C PHE A 64 -2.60 8.35 13.33
N ASN A 65 -1.72 8.76 12.43
CA ASN A 65 -1.12 10.07 12.50
C ASN A 65 -2.19 11.13 12.21
N LYS A 66 -2.44 12.00 13.19
CA LYS A 66 -3.45 13.05 13.15
C LYS A 66 -2.85 14.43 12.81
N SER A 67 -1.57 14.49 12.43
CA SER A 67 -0.94 15.73 12.00
C SER A 67 -1.71 16.36 10.84
N TYR A 68 -1.46 17.64 10.60
CA TYR A 68 -2.14 18.43 9.58
C TYR A 68 -2.37 17.64 8.29
N ASN A 69 -3.62 17.61 7.82
CA ASN A 69 -4.14 16.97 6.61
C ASN A 69 -3.92 15.45 6.43
N GLN A 70 -3.35 14.73 7.39
CA GLN A 70 -3.09 13.29 7.25
C GLN A 70 -4.30 12.42 7.59
N LEU A 71 -5.19 12.96 8.41
CA LEU A 71 -6.47 12.37 8.74
C LEU A 71 -7.51 13.49 8.76
N LEU A 72 -8.47 13.42 7.83
CA LEU A 72 -9.49 14.45 7.66
C LEU A 72 -10.75 14.04 8.39
N CYS A 73 -11.31 14.94 9.18
CA CYS A 73 -12.52 14.68 9.94
C CYS A 73 -13.67 15.61 9.53
N GLU A 74 -14.84 15.04 9.32
CA GLU A 74 -16.09 15.74 9.20
C GLU A 74 -16.68 15.94 10.60
N PHE A 75 -16.92 17.19 11.00
CA PHE A 75 -17.45 17.52 12.32
C PHE A 75 -18.93 17.89 12.24
N ASP A 76 -19.70 17.43 13.22
CA ASP A 76 -21.07 17.92 13.43
C ASP A 76 -21.07 19.28 14.15
N ASP A 77 -22.29 19.83 14.35
CA ASP A 77 -22.49 21.12 15.04
C ASP A 77 -22.03 21.09 16.50
N LYS A 78 -21.80 19.91 17.08
CA LYS A 78 -21.31 19.71 18.45
C LYS A 78 -19.80 19.52 18.51
N GLY A 79 -19.11 19.57 17.36
CA GLY A 79 -17.67 19.34 17.24
C GLY A 79 -17.27 17.86 17.33
N THR A 80 -18.22 16.94 17.15
CA THR A 80 -17.95 15.49 17.12
C THR A 80 -17.57 15.08 15.71
N CYS A 81 -16.52 14.27 15.57
CA CYS A 81 -16.09 13.70 14.30
C CYS A 81 -17.07 12.63 13.83
N THR A 82 -17.80 12.89 12.77
CA THR A 82 -18.85 12.00 12.22
C THR A 82 -18.38 11.14 11.06
N ASP A 83 -17.30 11.52 10.40
CA ASP A 83 -16.62 10.71 9.39
C ASP A 83 -15.13 11.04 9.38
N VAL A 84 -14.31 10.03 9.07
CA VAL A 84 -12.86 10.15 8.96
C VAL A 84 -12.42 9.63 7.61
N GLN A 85 -11.59 10.41 6.91
CA GLN A 85 -10.95 10.01 5.66
C GLN A 85 -9.43 9.97 5.86
N ILE A 86 -8.82 8.87 5.46
CA ILE A 86 -7.35 8.74 5.45
C ILE A 86 -6.81 9.57 4.29
N ASN A 87 -5.78 10.39 4.57
CA ASN A 87 -5.12 11.23 3.56
C ASN A 87 -3.59 11.15 3.65
N GLU A 88 -3.07 9.99 4.04
CA GLU A 88 -1.63 9.76 4.21
C GLU A 88 -1.32 8.28 3.96
N PRO A 89 -0.34 7.93 3.06
CA PRO A 89 0.02 6.53 2.80
C PRO A 89 0.37 5.72 4.06
N ALA A 90 1.04 6.33 5.05
CA ALA A 90 1.36 5.67 6.30
C ALA A 90 0.11 5.29 7.12
N ASN A 91 -0.94 6.09 7.07
CA ASN A 91 -2.22 5.76 7.72
C ASN A 91 -2.96 4.63 6.99
N TYR A 92 -2.83 4.52 5.65
CA TYR A 92 -3.32 3.34 4.93
C TYR A 92 -2.57 2.08 5.34
N VAL A 93 -1.24 2.14 5.50
CA VAL A 93 -0.44 1.02 6.04
C VAL A 93 -0.98 0.58 7.40
N ARG A 94 -1.22 1.52 8.31
CA ARG A 94 -1.76 1.25 9.66
C ARG A 94 -3.13 0.56 9.59
N TYR A 95 -4.03 1.11 8.78
CA TYR A 95 -5.36 0.55 8.58
C TYR A 95 -5.30 -0.91 8.11
N HIS A 96 -4.50 -1.18 7.06
CA HIS A 96 -4.45 -2.52 6.47
C HIS A 96 -3.75 -3.54 7.36
N LEU A 97 -2.68 -3.16 8.08
CA LEU A 97 -1.99 -4.09 8.99
C LEU A 97 -2.85 -4.43 10.20
N VAL A 98 -3.54 -3.47 10.80
CA VAL A 98 -4.49 -3.74 11.88
C VAL A 98 -5.63 -4.63 11.38
N SER A 99 -6.22 -4.31 10.23
CA SER A 99 -7.30 -5.11 9.63
C SER A 99 -6.85 -6.55 9.34
N LEU A 100 -5.63 -6.74 8.85
CA LEU A 100 -5.05 -8.06 8.62
C LEU A 100 -4.91 -8.84 9.93
N LEU A 101 -4.34 -8.23 10.97
CA LEU A 101 -4.11 -8.89 12.26
C LEU A 101 -5.43 -9.20 12.98
N GLU A 102 -6.43 -8.33 12.92
CA GLU A 102 -7.77 -8.61 13.45
C GLU A 102 -8.45 -9.74 12.68
N LYS A 103 -8.32 -9.78 11.36
CA LYS A 103 -8.79 -10.90 10.54
C LYS A 103 -8.13 -12.22 10.95
N MET A 104 -6.81 -12.23 11.18
CA MET A 104 -6.09 -13.42 11.64
C MET A 104 -6.55 -13.86 13.04
N ARG A 105 -6.77 -12.92 13.95
CA ARG A 105 -7.29 -13.21 15.30
C ARG A 105 -8.68 -13.81 15.26
N ASN A 106 -9.58 -13.21 14.47
CA ASN A 106 -10.96 -13.66 14.35
C ASN A 106 -11.06 -15.05 13.71
N ASN A 107 -10.18 -15.34 12.75
CA ASN A 107 -10.07 -16.66 12.10
C ASN A 107 -9.29 -17.68 12.93
N LYS A 108 -8.81 -17.31 14.13
CA LYS A 108 -8.02 -18.19 15.02
C LYS A 108 -6.88 -18.88 14.29
N VAL A 109 -6.12 -18.10 13.49
CA VAL A 109 -4.99 -18.64 12.73
C VAL A 109 -3.99 -19.28 13.67
N ALA A 110 -3.59 -20.52 13.37
CA ALA A 110 -2.82 -21.35 14.29
C ALA A 110 -1.37 -20.88 14.51
N GLN A 111 -0.82 -20.12 13.57
CA GLN A 111 0.57 -19.67 13.62
C GLN A 111 0.68 -18.15 13.44
N PRO A 112 1.56 -17.49 14.20
CA PRO A 112 1.84 -16.08 13.99
C PRO A 112 2.40 -15.80 12.59
N MET A 113 2.01 -14.68 12.01
CA MET A 113 2.57 -14.18 10.75
C MET A 113 4.05 -13.85 10.94
N ASN A 114 4.91 -14.53 10.20
CA ASN A 114 6.36 -14.33 10.16
C ASN A 114 6.85 -13.85 8.78
N THR A 115 5.96 -13.79 7.80
CA THR A 115 6.28 -13.38 6.43
C THR A 115 5.12 -12.55 5.87
N LEU A 116 5.43 -11.40 5.29
CA LEU A 116 4.50 -10.54 4.60
C LEU A 116 4.97 -10.32 3.15
N ILE A 117 4.17 -10.75 2.19
CA ILE A 117 4.44 -10.55 0.76
C ILE A 117 3.80 -9.24 0.32
N LEU A 118 4.61 -8.34 -0.23
CA LEU A 118 4.16 -7.05 -0.75
C LEU A 118 3.59 -7.23 -2.17
N GLY A 119 2.32 -7.62 -2.25
CA GLY A 119 1.65 -8.04 -3.49
C GLY A 119 1.31 -6.92 -4.48
N CYS A 120 1.96 -5.77 -4.38
CA CYS A 120 1.80 -4.63 -5.29
C CYS A 120 3.14 -3.93 -5.49
N THR A 121 3.39 -3.42 -6.69
CA THR A 121 4.63 -2.71 -7.05
C THR A 121 4.85 -1.41 -6.28
N HIS A 122 3.82 -0.83 -5.68
CA HIS A 122 3.90 0.39 -4.85
C HIS A 122 4.29 0.11 -3.41
N TYR A 123 3.95 -1.05 -2.86
CA TYR A 123 4.14 -1.33 -1.42
C TYR A 123 5.61 -1.33 -0.97
N PRO A 124 6.62 -1.69 -1.79
CA PRO A 124 8.01 -1.57 -1.42
C PRO A 124 8.46 -0.15 -1.05
N TYR A 125 7.82 0.90 -1.59
CA TYR A 125 8.07 2.30 -1.18
C TYR A 125 7.71 2.57 0.27
N MET A 126 6.83 1.76 0.87
CA MET A 126 6.40 1.88 2.27
C MET A 126 7.06 0.84 3.19
N LYS A 127 8.12 0.15 2.73
CA LYS A 127 8.75 -0.96 3.46
C LYS A 127 9.16 -0.58 4.89
N ASP A 128 9.81 0.56 5.06
CA ASP A 128 10.26 1.02 6.38
C ASP A 128 9.08 1.36 7.29
N THR A 129 8.05 2.00 6.73
CA THR A 129 6.80 2.30 7.45
C THR A 129 6.09 1.01 7.86
N ILE A 130 5.98 0.03 6.96
CA ILE A 130 5.39 -1.28 7.25
C ILE A 130 6.15 -1.95 8.39
N GLN A 131 7.49 -1.99 8.32
CA GLN A 131 8.32 -2.60 9.37
C GLN A 131 8.14 -1.91 10.72
N LYS A 132 8.13 -0.57 10.73
CA LYS A 132 7.88 0.22 11.94
C LYS A 132 6.52 -0.07 12.56
N VAL A 133 5.46 -0.08 11.75
CA VAL A 133 4.09 -0.35 12.24
C VAL A 133 3.95 -1.78 12.75
N LEU A 134 4.59 -2.78 12.12
CA LEU A 134 4.60 -4.16 12.62
C LEU A 134 5.26 -4.26 14.00
N ILE A 135 6.37 -3.56 14.24
CA ILE A 135 7.05 -3.50 15.55
C ILE A 135 6.15 -2.83 16.59
N GLU A 136 5.50 -1.72 16.23
CA GLU A 136 4.54 -1.02 17.10
C GLU A 136 3.39 -1.96 17.51
N LEU A 137 2.80 -2.68 16.54
CA LEU A 137 1.68 -3.61 16.77
C LEU A 137 2.12 -4.83 17.60
N TYR A 138 3.31 -5.37 17.39
CA TYR A 138 3.83 -6.47 18.20
C TYR A 138 3.95 -6.07 19.67
N ASN A 139 4.31 -4.82 19.96
CA ASN A 139 4.47 -4.29 21.30
C ASN A 139 3.19 -3.62 21.86
N TYR A 140 2.13 -3.54 21.06
CA TYR A 140 0.88 -2.93 21.51
C TYR A 140 0.22 -3.77 22.63
N GLN A 141 -0.10 -3.08 23.72
CA GLN A 141 -0.79 -3.66 24.88
C GLN A 141 -2.15 -3.02 25.08
N LYS A 142 -3.14 -3.82 25.38
CA LYS A 142 -4.45 -3.38 25.86
C LYS A 142 -4.71 -4.01 27.24
N ASN A 143 -4.94 -3.19 28.25
CA ASN A 143 -5.11 -3.64 29.64
C ASN A 143 -3.95 -4.53 30.13
N GLY A 144 -2.72 -4.16 29.82
CA GLY A 144 -1.51 -4.90 30.22
C GLY A 144 -1.21 -6.18 29.42
N ASN A 145 -2.05 -6.54 28.44
CA ASN A 145 -1.87 -7.74 27.63
C ASN A 145 -1.47 -7.39 26.20
N TYR A 146 -0.48 -8.09 25.67
CA TYR A 146 -0.08 -7.95 24.26
C TYR A 146 -1.18 -8.48 23.34
N ARG A 147 -1.72 -7.57 22.48
CA ARG A 147 -2.88 -7.92 21.67
C ARG A 147 -2.57 -8.84 20.50
N TYR A 148 -1.41 -8.68 19.87
CA TYR A 148 -1.12 -9.31 18.59
C TYR A 148 -0.02 -10.40 18.63
N ARG A 149 0.64 -10.64 19.75
CA ARG A 149 1.74 -11.62 19.82
C ARG A 149 1.34 -13.06 19.51
N ASN A 150 0.08 -13.38 19.60
CA ASN A 150 -0.46 -14.69 19.22
C ASN A 150 -0.66 -14.85 17.70
N VAL A 151 -0.70 -13.75 16.93
CA VAL A 151 -0.89 -13.75 15.46
C VAL A 151 0.23 -13.04 14.71
N LEU A 152 1.15 -12.38 15.41
CA LEU A 152 2.26 -11.63 14.84
C LEU A 152 3.57 -12.08 15.50
N ALA A 153 4.53 -12.53 14.69
CA ALA A 153 5.85 -12.90 15.17
C ALA A 153 6.68 -11.65 15.53
N ASN A 154 7.67 -11.82 16.40
CA ASN A 154 8.60 -10.76 16.79
C ASN A 154 9.36 -10.16 15.59
N TYR A 155 9.63 -11.00 14.59
CA TYR A 155 10.25 -10.60 13.33
C TYR A 155 9.37 -11.06 12.17
N VAL A 156 9.08 -10.14 11.25
CA VAL A 156 8.35 -10.43 10.01
C VAL A 156 9.25 -10.14 8.83
N GLN A 157 9.50 -11.16 8.03
CA GLN A 157 10.22 -11.01 6.77
C GLN A 157 9.32 -10.34 5.73
N LEU A 158 9.76 -9.21 5.19
CA LEU A 158 9.07 -8.56 4.07
C LEU A 158 9.62 -9.10 2.74
N ILE A 159 8.75 -9.68 1.93
CA ILE A 159 9.09 -10.18 0.59
C ILE A 159 8.66 -9.16 -0.45
N ASP A 160 9.63 -8.64 -1.19
CA ASP A 160 9.41 -7.78 -2.34
C ASP A 160 9.41 -8.63 -3.62
N PRO A 161 8.26 -8.80 -4.29
CA PRO A 161 8.18 -9.61 -5.51
C PRO A 161 9.07 -9.08 -6.66
N ALA A 162 9.37 -7.77 -6.70
CA ALA A 162 10.24 -7.22 -7.74
C ALA A 162 11.68 -7.77 -7.61
N VAL A 163 12.18 -7.89 -6.37
CA VAL A 163 13.48 -8.50 -6.11
C VAL A 163 13.52 -9.96 -6.56
N GLU A 164 12.49 -10.72 -6.25
CA GLU A 164 12.41 -12.13 -6.63
C GLU A 164 12.25 -12.30 -8.15
N THR A 165 11.51 -11.41 -8.81
CA THR A 165 11.39 -11.37 -10.28
C THR A 165 12.73 -11.06 -10.93
N ALA A 166 13.48 -10.10 -10.41
CA ALA A 166 14.82 -9.77 -10.93
C ALA A 166 15.79 -10.94 -10.76
N LYS A 167 15.77 -11.64 -9.62
CA LYS A 167 16.57 -12.86 -9.41
C LYS A 167 16.19 -13.96 -10.40
N ALA A 168 14.90 -14.20 -10.62
CA ALA A 168 14.42 -15.20 -11.56
C ALA A 168 14.86 -14.86 -12.99
N ALA A 169 14.74 -13.60 -13.42
CA ALA A 169 15.21 -13.13 -14.71
C ALA A 169 16.72 -13.35 -14.87
N TYR A 170 17.52 -12.99 -13.86
CA TYR A 170 18.97 -13.23 -13.88
C TYR A 170 19.32 -14.71 -14.06
N VAL A 171 18.65 -15.61 -13.32
CA VAL A 171 18.87 -17.06 -13.43
C VAL A 171 18.58 -17.55 -14.84
N VAL A 172 17.46 -17.14 -15.45
CA VAL A 172 17.10 -17.53 -16.83
C VAL A 172 18.13 -17.02 -17.83
N LEU A 173 18.52 -15.75 -17.75
CA LEU A 173 19.52 -15.15 -18.64
C LEU A 173 20.87 -15.85 -18.49
N HIS A 174 21.29 -16.20 -17.28
CA HIS A 174 22.51 -16.90 -17.01
C HIS A 174 22.50 -18.34 -17.58
N GLN A 175 21.41 -19.08 -17.36
CA GLN A 175 21.24 -20.46 -17.86
C GLN A 175 21.21 -20.51 -19.38
N GLN A 176 20.60 -19.52 -20.03
CA GLN A 176 20.55 -19.43 -21.51
C GLN A 176 21.78 -18.77 -22.10
N GLN A 177 22.79 -18.43 -21.29
CA GLN A 177 24.03 -17.75 -21.72
C GLN A 177 23.77 -16.42 -22.46
N LEU A 178 22.66 -15.77 -22.22
CA LEU A 178 22.28 -14.48 -22.82
C LEU A 178 23.09 -13.35 -22.15
N LYS A 179 24.34 -13.19 -22.62
CA LYS A 179 25.21 -12.08 -22.19
C LYS A 179 25.06 -10.90 -23.15
N ASN A 180 25.04 -9.70 -22.60
CA ASN A 180 25.17 -8.50 -23.40
C ASN A 180 26.62 -8.40 -23.89
N THR A 181 26.87 -8.77 -25.13
CA THR A 181 28.21 -8.75 -25.76
C THR A 181 28.74 -7.34 -25.99
N LEU A 182 27.87 -6.31 -25.94
CA LEU A 182 28.28 -4.91 -26.08
C LEU A 182 29.09 -4.41 -24.87
N LEU A 183 28.94 -5.07 -23.70
CA LEU A 183 29.73 -4.75 -22.49
C LEU A 183 31.18 -5.25 -22.56
N SER A 184 31.56 -6.09 -23.56
CA SER A 184 32.91 -6.63 -23.68
C SER A 184 33.91 -5.63 -24.26
N ASN A 185 33.46 -4.57 -24.91
CA ASN A 185 34.31 -3.49 -25.43
C ASN A 185 34.51 -2.41 -24.34
N LYS A 186 35.70 -2.39 -23.74
CA LYS A 186 36.12 -1.50 -22.66
C LYS A 186 36.00 0.03 -22.93
N ASN A 187 35.55 0.43 -24.12
CA ASN A 187 35.46 1.83 -24.55
C ASN A 187 34.03 2.31 -24.85
N THR A 188 32.99 1.51 -24.55
CA THR A 188 31.61 2.00 -24.67
C THR A 188 31.13 2.39 -23.28
N ASP A 189 30.97 3.68 -23.06
CA ASP A 189 30.18 4.24 -21.97
C ASP A 189 28.71 3.77 -22.15
N LEU A 190 28.45 2.51 -21.83
CA LEU A 190 27.11 1.97 -21.78
C LEU A 190 26.48 2.47 -20.46
N SER A 191 26.17 3.75 -20.44
CA SER A 191 25.30 4.30 -19.40
C SER A 191 23.94 3.60 -19.50
N SER A 192 23.43 3.11 -18.39
CA SER A 192 22.06 2.63 -18.32
C SER A 192 21.13 3.74 -18.78
N GLN A 193 20.27 3.46 -19.75
CA GLN A 193 19.28 4.42 -20.22
C GLN A 193 17.94 4.10 -19.57
N PHE A 194 17.36 5.11 -18.97
CA PHE A 194 16.04 5.03 -18.36
C PHE A 194 15.06 5.81 -19.22
N PHE A 195 13.99 5.16 -19.62
CA PHE A 195 12.93 5.78 -20.41
C PHE A 195 11.69 5.93 -19.53
N ILE A 196 11.12 7.13 -19.50
CA ILE A 196 9.85 7.41 -18.85
C ILE A 196 8.85 7.84 -19.91
N ALA A 197 7.63 7.30 -19.82
CA ALA A 197 6.54 7.76 -20.65
C ALA A 197 6.11 9.16 -20.18
N ILE A 198 6.11 10.12 -21.12
CA ILE A 198 5.61 11.48 -20.87
C ILE A 198 4.39 11.76 -21.74
N PRO A 199 3.51 12.69 -21.33
CA PRO A 199 2.39 13.11 -22.14
C PRO A 199 2.87 13.62 -23.51
N ASN A 200 2.23 13.19 -24.59
CA ASN A 200 2.42 13.84 -25.87
C ASN A 200 1.58 15.11 -25.91
N THR A 201 2.18 16.25 -25.54
CA THR A 201 1.52 17.55 -25.48
C THR A 201 1.10 18.10 -26.83
N SER A 202 1.54 17.51 -27.94
CA SER A 202 1.09 17.87 -29.29
C SER A 202 -0.25 17.22 -29.66
N LEU A 203 -0.75 16.27 -28.88
CA LEU A 203 -2.08 15.72 -29.07
C LEU A 203 -3.10 16.55 -28.29
N ALA A 204 -4.13 17.02 -28.97
CA ALA A 204 -5.23 17.79 -28.35
C ALA A 204 -5.96 17.04 -27.23
N GLU A 205 -5.84 15.71 -27.21
CA GLU A 205 -6.45 14.81 -26.22
C GLU A 205 -5.61 14.65 -24.95
N ALA A 206 -4.36 15.12 -24.93
CA ALA A 206 -3.51 15.06 -23.76
C ALA A 206 -3.98 16.09 -22.72
N SER A 207 -4.96 15.68 -21.91
CA SER A 207 -5.47 16.52 -20.83
C SER A 207 -4.50 16.50 -19.66
N LEU A 208 -3.82 17.61 -19.44
CA LEU A 208 -3.00 17.84 -18.25
C LEU A 208 -3.73 18.74 -17.26
N GLN A 209 -3.51 18.51 -15.99
CA GLN A 209 -3.88 19.43 -14.93
C GLN A 209 -2.91 20.63 -14.94
N PRO A 210 -3.28 21.77 -14.30
CA PRO A 210 -2.40 22.93 -14.22
C PRO A 210 -1.03 22.66 -13.60
N ASP A 211 -0.91 21.62 -12.77
CA ASP A 211 0.34 21.18 -12.14
C ASP A 211 1.19 20.25 -13.03
N GLY A 212 0.76 20.00 -14.27
CA GLY A 212 1.45 19.17 -15.25
C GLY A 212 1.19 17.68 -15.13
N TRP A 213 0.34 17.24 -14.17
CA TRP A 213 -0.08 15.85 -14.05
C TRP A 213 -1.17 15.49 -15.05
N PHE A 214 -1.25 14.21 -15.39
CA PHE A 214 -2.37 13.72 -16.21
C PHE A 214 -3.71 13.92 -15.50
N THR A 215 -4.74 14.28 -16.23
CA THR A 215 -6.11 14.19 -15.69
C THR A 215 -6.44 12.73 -15.40
N TYR A 216 -7.33 12.52 -14.43
CA TYR A 216 -7.81 11.18 -14.05
C TYR A 216 -8.36 10.42 -15.27
N GLN A 217 -9.14 11.10 -16.11
CA GLN A 217 -9.71 10.52 -17.32
C GLN A 217 -8.62 10.03 -18.29
N TYR A 218 -7.57 10.82 -18.51
CA TYR A 218 -6.48 10.44 -19.40
C TYR A 218 -5.67 9.27 -18.82
N LYS A 219 -5.34 9.32 -17.52
CA LYS A 219 -4.53 8.31 -16.86
C LYS A 219 -5.23 6.95 -16.78
N TYR A 220 -6.52 6.91 -16.53
CA TYR A 220 -7.26 5.67 -16.24
C TYR A 220 -8.34 5.32 -17.28
N GLY A 221 -8.53 6.13 -18.30
CA GLY A 221 -9.59 5.94 -19.31
C GLY A 221 -11.01 6.03 -18.72
N ARG A 222 -11.18 6.71 -17.58
CA ARG A 222 -12.44 6.84 -16.86
C ARG A 222 -12.78 8.28 -16.62
N VAL A 223 -14.06 8.60 -16.70
CA VAL A 223 -14.56 9.91 -16.24
C VAL A 223 -14.59 9.88 -14.70
N ALA A 224 -14.08 10.92 -14.07
CA ALA A 224 -14.14 11.04 -12.61
C ALA A 224 -15.60 10.96 -12.14
N GLY A 225 -15.92 9.97 -11.30
CA GLY A 225 -17.27 9.75 -10.79
C GLY A 225 -18.20 8.92 -11.67
N ALA A 226 -17.74 8.38 -12.80
CA ALA A 226 -18.47 7.34 -13.53
C ALA A 226 -18.02 5.97 -13.00
N GLU A 227 -18.97 5.19 -12.46
CA GLU A 227 -18.78 3.79 -12.11
C GLU A 227 -18.78 2.91 -13.37
#